data_cb3a9edeaceae20157a652bb71e14dff
#
_entry.id   cb3a9edeaceae20157a652bb71e14dff
#
_cell.length_a   1.000
_cell.length_b   1.000
_cell.length_c   1.000
_cell.angle_alpha   90.00
_cell.angle_beta   90.00
_cell.angle_gamma   90.00
#
_symmetry.space_group_name_H-M   'P 1'
#
loop_
_entity.id
_entity.type
_entity.pdbx_description
1 polymer ?
#
loop_
_entity_poly.entity_id
_entity_poly.type
_entity_poly.pdbx_seq_one_letter_code
_entity_poly.pdbx_strand_id
1 'polypeptide(L)'
;MLLFAHLTAVKSSMSRLAKTHPRLTIATLVGVAAGIASAFVAPDISVISKCLIGWNVAGWLYMAMIMRRTFKSSADDVRRVAEIEDENAGTVLFVVCVAAIASLAAIILELAGIQDMKDADKALHYAFTGFTILGSWLLIGVVFSLHYARVFYTWRGDKPALRFADGEENPDYWDFLYFSFTLSVAVQTSDVGVATRGLRKVVLAQSLIGFVFNTSILGFSINIAAGLFN
;
A
#
# COMPACT_ATOMS: atom_id res chain seq x y z
N MET A 1 30.31 10.23 18.74
CA MET A 1 30.30 8.75 18.75
C MET A 1 28.89 8.18 18.54
N LEU A 2 27.85 8.65 19.23
CA LEU A 2 26.46 8.19 19.07
C LEU A 2 25.88 8.40 17.67
N LEU A 3 26.16 9.51 17.00
CA LEU A 3 25.67 9.84 15.64
C LEU A 3 26.25 8.87 14.57
N PHE A 4 27.51 8.49 14.68
CA PHE A 4 28.15 7.52 13.78
C PHE A 4 27.60 6.10 13.96
N ALA A 5 27.32 5.69 15.20
CA ALA A 5 26.70 4.40 15.49
C ALA A 5 25.27 4.35 14.92
N HIS A 6 24.52 5.44 14.99
CA HIS A 6 23.17 5.54 14.42
C HIS A 6 23.19 5.48 12.88
N LEU A 7 24.12 6.18 12.23
CA LEU A 7 24.29 6.16 10.77
C LEU A 7 24.71 4.77 10.24
N THR A 8 25.60 4.07 10.95
CA THR A 8 26.00 2.69 10.58
C THR A 8 24.87 1.69 10.77
N ALA A 9 24.09 1.81 11.84
CA ALA A 9 22.91 0.97 12.08
C ALA A 9 21.82 1.19 11.02
N VAL A 10 21.52 2.43 10.64
CA VAL A 10 20.59 2.77 9.57
C VAL A 10 21.08 2.23 8.22
N LYS A 11 22.35 2.41 7.88
CA LYS A 11 22.95 1.89 6.66
C LYS A 11 22.91 0.36 6.57
N SER A 12 23.15 -0.35 7.69
CA SER A 12 23.06 -1.82 7.74
C SER A 12 21.62 -2.32 7.62
N SER A 13 20.66 -1.60 8.20
CA SER A 13 19.23 -1.90 8.07
C SER A 13 18.73 -1.67 6.64
N MET A 14 19.09 -0.55 6.02
CA MET A 14 18.74 -0.26 4.62
C MET A 14 19.35 -1.26 3.64
N SER A 15 20.60 -1.71 3.85
CA SER A 15 21.23 -2.70 2.98
C SER A 15 20.57 -4.08 3.12
N ARG A 16 20.10 -4.46 4.29
CA ARG A 16 19.30 -5.66 4.51
C ARG A 16 17.95 -5.56 3.83
N LEU A 17 17.22 -4.47 4.03
CA LEU A 17 15.92 -4.23 3.39
C LEU A 17 16.02 -4.28 1.85
N ALA A 18 17.07 -3.70 1.28
CA ALA A 18 17.31 -3.72 -0.17
C ALA A 18 17.56 -5.13 -0.72
N LYS A 19 18.17 -6.01 0.08
CA LYS A 19 18.42 -7.41 -0.32
C LYS A 19 17.18 -8.29 -0.17
N THR A 20 16.38 -8.06 0.87
CA THR A 20 15.18 -8.86 1.16
C THR A 20 13.97 -8.41 0.35
N HIS A 21 13.84 -7.09 0.07
CA HIS A 21 12.70 -6.52 -0.67
C HIS A 21 13.17 -5.72 -1.91
N PRO A 22 13.80 -6.36 -2.91
CA PRO A 22 14.42 -5.64 -4.04
C PRO A 22 13.40 -4.84 -4.86
N ARG A 23 12.16 -5.34 -5.03
CA ARG A 23 11.10 -4.63 -5.78
C ARG A 23 10.64 -3.37 -5.08
N LEU A 24 10.44 -3.43 -3.76
CA LEU A 24 10.09 -2.25 -2.96
C LEU A 24 11.21 -1.20 -3.05
N THR A 25 12.46 -1.64 -2.93
CA THR A 25 13.64 -0.76 -3.02
C THR A 25 13.72 -0.09 -4.39
N ILE A 26 13.58 -0.85 -5.48
CA ILE A 26 13.60 -0.29 -6.85
C ILE A 26 12.46 0.71 -7.01
N ALA A 27 11.24 0.36 -6.63
CA ALA A 27 10.08 1.24 -6.75
C ALA A 27 10.26 2.54 -5.95
N THR A 28 10.78 2.45 -4.72
CA THR A 28 11.07 3.61 -3.89
C THR A 28 12.14 4.51 -4.51
N LEU A 29 13.24 3.94 -5.01
CA LEU A 29 14.30 4.71 -5.65
C LEU A 29 13.82 5.44 -6.92
N VAL A 30 13.03 4.74 -7.76
CA VAL A 30 12.42 5.34 -8.96
C VAL A 30 11.43 6.43 -8.57
N GLY A 31 10.61 6.22 -7.55
CA GLY A 31 9.68 7.23 -7.04
C GLY A 31 10.40 8.46 -6.50
N VAL A 32 11.46 8.29 -5.71
CA VAL A 32 12.28 9.41 -5.21
C VAL A 32 12.90 10.17 -6.39
N ALA A 33 13.45 9.47 -7.37
CA ALA A 33 14.01 10.09 -8.57
C ALA A 33 12.94 10.88 -9.35
N ALA A 34 11.72 10.35 -9.48
CA ALA A 34 10.61 11.05 -10.13
C ALA A 34 10.17 12.31 -9.36
N GLY A 35 10.10 12.25 -8.03
CA GLY A 35 9.81 13.41 -7.19
C GLY A 35 10.88 14.50 -7.30
N ILE A 36 12.16 14.11 -7.34
CA ILE A 36 13.25 15.06 -7.56
C ILE A 36 13.21 15.63 -8.99
N ALA A 37 13.00 14.80 -10.01
CA ALA A 37 12.91 15.23 -11.40
C ALA A 37 11.76 16.23 -11.61
N SER A 38 10.62 16.04 -10.93
CA SER A 38 9.50 16.98 -11.00
C SER A 38 9.86 18.39 -10.51
N ALA A 39 10.83 18.53 -9.61
CA ALA A 39 11.31 19.85 -9.17
C ALA A 39 12.04 20.63 -10.26
N PHE A 40 12.63 19.94 -11.25
CA PHE A 40 13.31 20.58 -12.40
C PHE A 40 12.36 20.81 -13.57
N VAL A 41 11.39 19.90 -13.79
CA VAL A 41 10.44 19.97 -14.92
C VAL A 41 9.31 20.95 -14.64
N ALA A 42 8.83 21.00 -13.41
CA ALA A 42 7.73 21.84 -12.95
C ALA A 42 8.11 22.52 -11.61
N PRO A 43 8.98 23.55 -11.64
CA PRO A 43 9.47 24.20 -10.42
C PRO A 43 8.34 24.84 -9.60
N ASP A 44 7.27 25.30 -10.27
CA ASP A 44 6.17 26.06 -9.67
C ASP A 44 5.15 25.23 -8.90
N ILE A 45 5.14 23.89 -9.06
CA ILE A 45 4.23 23.02 -8.29
C ILE A 45 4.70 22.91 -6.83
N SER A 46 3.74 22.67 -5.93
CA SER A 46 3.99 22.58 -4.49
C SER A 46 4.98 21.44 -4.15
N VAL A 47 5.68 21.59 -3.01
CA VAL A 47 6.54 20.51 -2.51
C VAL A 47 5.70 19.26 -2.22
N ILE A 48 4.46 19.43 -1.77
CA ILE A 48 3.51 18.35 -1.49
C ILE A 48 3.21 17.59 -2.79
N SER A 49 2.88 18.29 -3.88
CA SER A 49 2.64 17.68 -5.19
C SER A 49 3.87 16.90 -5.68
N LYS A 50 5.08 17.41 -5.50
CA LYS A 50 6.34 16.73 -5.85
C LYS A 50 6.50 15.41 -5.07
N CYS A 51 6.20 15.43 -3.77
CA CYS A 51 6.22 14.23 -2.93
C CYS A 51 5.15 13.22 -3.36
N LEU A 52 3.93 13.69 -3.69
CA LEU A 52 2.85 12.83 -4.17
C LEU A 52 3.13 12.22 -5.54
N ILE A 53 3.82 12.94 -6.45
CA ILE A 53 4.30 12.38 -7.72
C ILE A 53 5.26 11.22 -7.44
N GLY A 54 6.25 11.44 -6.57
CA GLY A 54 7.18 10.38 -6.18
C GLY A 54 6.48 9.17 -5.55
N TRP A 55 5.51 9.42 -4.67
CA TRP A 55 4.67 8.40 -4.04
C TRP A 55 3.88 7.59 -5.07
N ASN A 56 3.21 8.26 -6.00
CA ASN A 56 2.44 7.60 -7.07
C ASN A 56 3.33 6.70 -7.93
N VAL A 57 4.47 7.22 -8.39
CA VAL A 57 5.42 6.45 -9.21
C VAL A 57 5.90 5.21 -8.46
N ALA A 58 6.28 5.35 -7.18
CA ALA A 58 6.70 4.24 -6.35
C ALA A 58 5.57 3.21 -6.16
N GLY A 59 4.39 3.65 -5.76
CA GLY A 59 3.26 2.76 -5.44
C GLY A 59 2.76 1.99 -6.67
N TRP A 60 2.51 2.67 -7.77
CA TRP A 60 2.04 2.03 -9.00
C TRP A 60 3.10 1.09 -9.61
N LEU A 61 4.38 1.48 -9.59
CA LEU A 61 5.47 0.61 -10.07
C LEU A 61 5.59 -0.63 -9.21
N TYR A 62 5.54 -0.48 -7.88
CA TYR A 62 5.58 -1.63 -6.96
C TYR A 62 4.41 -2.58 -7.20
N MET A 63 3.18 -2.06 -7.27
CA MET A 63 1.99 -2.86 -7.57
C MET A 63 2.12 -3.59 -8.90
N ALA A 64 2.56 -2.91 -9.96
CA ALA A 64 2.75 -3.52 -11.28
C ALA A 64 3.75 -4.68 -11.23
N MET A 65 4.87 -4.52 -10.51
CA MET A 65 5.86 -5.59 -10.32
C MET A 65 5.31 -6.79 -9.52
N ILE A 66 4.48 -6.53 -8.50
CA ILE A 66 3.83 -7.59 -7.72
C ILE A 66 2.78 -8.30 -8.57
N MET A 67 1.86 -7.56 -9.18
CA MET A 67 0.77 -8.14 -9.97
C MET A 67 1.30 -8.99 -11.14
N ARG A 68 2.34 -8.51 -11.84
CA ARG A 68 2.98 -9.31 -12.91
C ARG A 68 3.48 -10.68 -12.41
N ARG A 69 3.91 -10.75 -11.16
CA ARG A 69 4.33 -12.01 -10.54
C ARG A 69 3.13 -12.84 -10.13
N THR A 70 2.16 -12.24 -9.46
CA THR A 70 0.93 -12.86 -8.96
C THR A 70 0.20 -13.62 -10.07
N PHE A 71 0.00 -12.98 -11.25
CA PHE A 71 -0.66 -13.59 -12.40
C PHE A 71 0.03 -14.83 -12.97
N LYS A 72 1.30 -15.09 -12.60
CA LYS A 72 2.12 -16.20 -13.13
C LYS A 72 2.52 -17.22 -12.06
N SER A 73 2.17 -16.98 -10.80
CA SER A 73 2.60 -17.81 -9.68
C SER A 73 1.58 -18.90 -9.38
N SER A 74 2.06 -20.12 -9.21
CA SER A 74 1.33 -21.23 -8.62
C SER A 74 1.33 -21.13 -7.09
N ALA A 75 0.51 -21.92 -6.41
CA ALA A 75 0.50 -22.05 -4.95
C ALA A 75 1.89 -22.40 -4.38
N ASP A 76 2.63 -23.27 -5.05
CA ASP A 76 4.00 -23.65 -4.64
C ASP A 76 4.98 -22.46 -4.73
N ASP A 77 4.79 -21.57 -5.71
CA ASP A 77 5.60 -20.36 -5.83
C ASP A 77 5.26 -19.37 -4.69
N VAL A 78 3.98 -19.25 -4.31
CA VAL A 78 3.54 -18.43 -3.18
C VAL A 78 4.17 -18.93 -1.88
N ARG A 79 4.09 -20.24 -1.63
CA ARG A 79 4.70 -20.89 -0.46
C ARG A 79 6.20 -20.61 -0.39
N ARG A 80 6.92 -20.86 -1.48
CA ARG A 80 8.39 -20.63 -1.55
C ARG A 80 8.76 -19.20 -1.24
N VAL A 81 8.00 -18.23 -1.75
CA VAL A 81 8.26 -16.81 -1.50
C VAL A 81 7.95 -16.43 -0.07
N ALA A 82 6.83 -16.91 0.46
CA ALA A 82 6.43 -16.68 1.84
C ALA A 82 7.48 -17.20 2.85
N GLU A 83 8.10 -18.34 2.55
CA GLU A 83 9.14 -18.94 3.40
C GLU A 83 10.49 -18.20 3.33
N ILE A 84 10.80 -17.57 2.19
CA ILE A 84 12.07 -16.82 1.99
C ILE A 84 11.97 -15.38 2.53
N GLU A 85 10.77 -14.79 2.55
CA GLU A 85 10.59 -13.42 3.02
C GLU A 85 10.80 -13.31 4.54
N ASP A 86 11.75 -12.47 4.88
CA ASP A 86 12.39 -12.22 6.17
C ASP A 86 11.43 -11.70 7.27
N GLU A 87 11.90 -11.71 8.52
CA GLU A 87 11.29 -11.15 9.74
C GLU A 87 10.81 -9.70 9.60
N ASN A 88 11.29 -8.98 8.60
CA ASN A 88 11.00 -7.57 8.36
C ASN A 88 9.67 -7.29 7.61
N ALA A 89 8.92 -8.29 7.15
CA ALA A 89 7.68 -8.07 6.39
C ALA A 89 6.61 -7.29 7.18
N GLY A 90 6.54 -7.48 8.50
CA GLY A 90 5.68 -6.68 9.38
C GLY A 90 6.09 -5.20 9.43
N THR A 91 7.39 -4.92 9.42
CA THR A 91 7.91 -3.54 9.37
C THR A 91 7.60 -2.89 8.04
N VAL A 92 7.75 -3.61 6.92
CA VAL A 92 7.38 -3.11 5.57
C VAL A 92 5.89 -2.79 5.52
N LEU A 93 5.05 -3.69 6.01
CA LEU A 93 3.61 -3.45 6.10
C LEU A 93 3.30 -2.17 6.90
N PHE A 94 3.89 -2.03 8.09
CA PHE A 94 3.70 -0.85 8.92
C PHE A 94 4.14 0.45 8.21
N VAL A 95 5.34 0.46 7.62
CA VAL A 95 5.86 1.63 6.89
C VAL A 95 4.97 2.01 5.72
N VAL A 96 4.52 1.03 4.92
CA VAL A 96 3.62 1.29 3.78
C VAL A 96 2.27 1.84 4.27
N CYS A 97 1.70 1.30 5.34
CA CYS A 97 0.46 1.80 5.92
C CYS A 97 0.60 3.25 6.41
N VAL A 98 1.68 3.56 7.14
CA VAL A 98 1.95 4.93 7.61
C VAL A 98 2.13 5.89 6.44
N ALA A 99 2.87 5.49 5.40
CA ALA A 99 3.08 6.32 4.22
C ALA A 99 1.78 6.54 3.41
N ALA A 100 0.94 5.51 3.31
CA ALA A 100 -0.36 5.63 2.67
C ALA A 100 -1.31 6.57 3.42
N ILE A 101 -1.36 6.49 4.75
CA ILE A 101 -2.13 7.43 5.59
C ILE A 101 -1.56 8.85 5.47
N ALA A 102 -0.24 9.00 5.46
CA ALA A 102 0.41 10.30 5.26
C ALA A 102 0.07 10.91 3.89
N SER A 103 -0.10 10.06 2.84
CA SER A 103 -0.53 10.53 1.53
C SER A 103 -1.95 11.13 1.57
N LEU A 104 -2.86 10.59 2.38
CA LEU A 104 -4.19 11.19 2.57
C LEU A 104 -4.12 12.57 3.23
N ALA A 105 -3.28 12.72 4.26
CA ALA A 105 -3.07 14.03 4.88
C ALA A 105 -2.47 15.05 3.89
N ALA A 106 -1.50 14.63 3.08
CA ALA A 106 -0.91 15.46 2.04
C ALA A 106 -1.95 15.89 0.98
N ILE A 107 -2.85 14.99 0.59
CA ILE A 107 -3.94 15.26 -0.34
C ILE A 107 -4.90 16.32 0.22
N ILE A 108 -5.26 16.23 1.51
CA ILE A 108 -6.15 17.22 2.15
C ILE A 108 -5.51 18.61 2.11
N LEU A 109 -4.19 18.70 2.36
CA LEU A 109 -3.45 19.96 2.29
C LEU A 109 -3.37 20.51 0.87
N GLU A 110 -3.21 19.64 -0.13
CA GLU A 110 -3.16 20.03 -1.55
C GLU A 110 -4.52 20.53 -2.04
N LEU A 111 -5.61 19.87 -1.65
CA LEU A 111 -6.98 20.28 -2.00
C LEU A 111 -7.39 21.63 -1.41
N ALA A 112 -6.85 22.01 -0.25
CA ALA A 112 -7.14 23.30 0.37
C ALA A 112 -6.69 24.50 -0.49
N GLY A 113 -5.74 24.31 -1.42
CA GLY A 113 -5.23 25.36 -2.31
C GLY A 113 -5.97 25.49 -3.65
N ILE A 114 -6.97 24.66 -3.94
CA ILE A 114 -7.61 24.57 -5.28
C ILE A 114 -8.64 25.67 -5.55
N GLN A 115 -9.17 26.35 -4.53
CA GLN A 115 -10.33 27.24 -4.66
C GLN A 115 -10.12 28.39 -5.67
N ASP A 116 -8.89 28.89 -5.83
CA ASP A 116 -8.57 30.03 -6.70
C ASP A 116 -8.03 29.62 -8.10
N MET A 117 -8.04 28.33 -8.46
CA MET A 117 -7.52 27.83 -9.73
C MET A 117 -8.53 27.95 -10.87
N LYS A 118 -8.01 27.95 -12.12
CA LYS A 118 -8.85 27.84 -13.33
C LYS A 118 -9.47 26.44 -13.44
N ASP A 119 -10.62 26.33 -14.10
CA ASP A 119 -11.38 25.06 -14.16
C ASP A 119 -10.59 23.90 -14.79
N ALA A 120 -9.79 24.15 -15.82
CA ALA A 120 -8.93 23.11 -16.42
C ALA A 120 -7.85 22.60 -15.42
N ASP A 121 -7.27 23.50 -14.64
CA ASP A 121 -6.26 23.16 -13.63
C ASP A 121 -6.91 22.41 -12.48
N LYS A 122 -8.14 22.79 -12.06
CA LYS A 122 -8.93 22.07 -11.05
C LYS A 122 -9.18 20.62 -11.46
N ALA A 123 -9.59 20.39 -12.74
CA ALA A 123 -9.86 19.04 -13.25
C ALA A 123 -8.62 18.14 -13.18
N LEU A 124 -7.44 18.68 -13.54
CA LEU A 124 -6.18 17.95 -13.46
C LEU A 124 -5.81 17.61 -12.01
N HIS A 125 -6.00 18.56 -11.09
CA HIS A 125 -5.76 18.34 -9.65
C HIS A 125 -6.69 17.29 -9.07
N TYR A 126 -7.98 17.31 -9.41
CA TYR A 126 -8.92 16.28 -8.99
C TYR A 126 -8.56 14.90 -9.56
N ALA A 127 -8.18 14.81 -10.83
CA ALA A 127 -7.74 13.56 -11.44
C ALA A 127 -6.48 13.01 -10.75
N PHE A 128 -5.49 13.85 -10.50
CA PHE A 128 -4.26 13.48 -9.78
C PHE A 128 -4.55 13.02 -8.35
N THR A 129 -5.39 13.74 -7.64
CA THR A 129 -5.84 13.40 -6.28
C THR A 129 -6.54 12.05 -6.24
N GLY A 130 -7.54 11.85 -7.11
CA GLY A 130 -8.26 10.57 -7.22
C GLY A 130 -7.34 9.40 -7.55
N PHE A 131 -6.40 9.62 -8.47
CA PHE A 131 -5.38 8.63 -8.84
C PHE A 131 -4.47 8.27 -7.65
N THR A 132 -4.12 9.26 -6.82
CA THR A 132 -3.30 9.06 -5.62
C THR A 132 -4.06 8.30 -4.53
N ILE A 133 -5.31 8.68 -4.26
CA ILE A 133 -6.16 7.99 -3.26
C ILE A 133 -6.36 6.54 -3.67
N LEU A 134 -6.79 6.31 -4.92
CA LEU A 134 -7.02 4.97 -5.47
C LEU A 134 -5.75 4.12 -5.43
N GLY A 135 -4.60 4.68 -5.86
CA GLY A 135 -3.31 4.00 -5.84
C GLY A 135 -2.88 3.61 -4.43
N SER A 136 -3.05 4.50 -3.45
CA SER A 136 -2.72 4.22 -2.05
C SER A 136 -3.64 3.14 -1.45
N TRP A 137 -4.94 3.18 -1.76
CA TRP A 137 -5.92 2.19 -1.32
C TRP A 137 -5.62 0.80 -1.91
N LEU A 138 -5.37 0.72 -3.22
CA LEU A 138 -4.97 -0.52 -3.90
C LEU A 138 -3.66 -1.08 -3.33
N LEU A 139 -2.67 -0.21 -3.09
CA LEU A 139 -1.38 -0.61 -2.53
C LEU A 139 -1.55 -1.28 -1.15
N ILE A 140 -2.42 -0.74 -0.29
CA ILE A 140 -2.72 -1.35 1.00
C ILE A 140 -3.30 -2.75 0.81
N GLY A 141 -4.30 -2.92 -0.05
CA GLY A 141 -4.88 -4.23 -0.34
C GLY A 141 -3.83 -5.25 -0.80
N VAL A 142 -2.94 -4.85 -1.72
CA VAL A 142 -1.87 -5.71 -2.23
C VAL A 142 -0.86 -6.07 -1.14
N VAL A 143 -0.41 -5.10 -0.33
CA VAL A 143 0.60 -5.37 0.70
C VAL A 143 0.04 -6.25 1.82
N PHE A 144 -1.23 -6.05 2.21
CA PHE A 144 -1.88 -6.94 3.17
C PHE A 144 -2.07 -8.36 2.61
N SER A 145 -2.39 -8.53 1.32
CA SER A 145 -2.50 -9.86 0.73
C SER A 145 -1.19 -10.64 0.79
N LEU A 146 -0.05 -9.99 0.52
CA LEU A 146 1.27 -10.59 0.68
C LEU A 146 1.55 -10.96 2.15
N HIS A 147 1.17 -10.11 3.08
CA HIS A 147 1.32 -10.37 4.51
C HIS A 147 0.48 -11.58 4.95
N TYR A 148 -0.77 -11.70 4.48
CA TYR A 148 -1.61 -12.86 4.78
C TYR A 148 -1.05 -14.16 4.19
N ALA A 149 -0.57 -14.14 2.95
CA ALA A 149 0.10 -15.27 2.33
C ALA A 149 1.30 -15.74 3.17
N ARG A 150 2.13 -14.79 3.59
CA ARG A 150 3.25 -15.10 4.46
C ARG A 150 2.82 -15.70 5.79
N VAL A 151 1.88 -15.07 6.50
CA VAL A 151 1.40 -15.59 7.79
C VAL A 151 0.81 -16.98 7.62
N PHE A 152 0.08 -17.25 6.54
CA PHE A 152 -0.50 -18.56 6.27
C PHE A 152 0.58 -19.64 6.12
N TYR A 153 1.56 -19.43 5.26
CA TYR A 153 2.58 -20.43 4.94
C TYR A 153 3.70 -20.56 5.97
N THR A 154 3.95 -19.53 6.78
CA THR A 154 4.97 -19.59 7.87
C THR A 154 4.39 -19.94 9.22
N TRP A 155 3.06 -20.06 9.33
CA TRP A 155 2.41 -20.42 10.58
C TRP A 155 2.76 -21.85 11.00
N ARG A 156 3.15 -22.04 12.28
CA ARG A 156 3.56 -23.32 12.84
C ARG A 156 2.62 -23.87 13.92
N GLY A 157 1.40 -23.35 14.01
CA GLY A 157 0.39 -23.87 14.94
C GLY A 157 -0.35 -25.08 14.38
N ASP A 158 -1.06 -25.81 15.24
CA ASP A 158 -1.81 -27.02 14.88
C ASP A 158 -2.93 -26.80 13.86
N LYS A 159 -3.41 -25.58 13.71
CA LYS A 159 -4.48 -25.19 12.78
C LYS A 159 -4.04 -24.01 11.94
N PRO A 160 -4.40 -23.95 10.65
CA PRO A 160 -4.06 -22.83 9.78
C PRO A 160 -4.50 -21.48 10.37
N ALA A 161 -3.69 -20.44 10.17
CA ALA A 161 -3.98 -19.08 10.67
C ALA A 161 -5.20 -18.45 9.97
N LEU A 162 -5.39 -18.76 8.69
CA LEU A 162 -6.60 -18.51 7.89
C LEU A 162 -7.23 -19.84 7.50
N ARG A 163 -8.55 -19.86 7.35
CA ARG A 163 -9.31 -21.04 6.91
C ARG A 163 -10.24 -20.64 5.79
N PHE A 164 -10.00 -21.21 4.63
CA PHE A 164 -10.86 -21.05 3.46
C PHE A 164 -12.10 -21.95 3.59
N ALA A 165 -13.26 -21.48 3.12
CA ALA A 165 -14.53 -22.16 3.31
C ALA A 165 -14.62 -23.52 2.58
N ASP A 166 -13.95 -23.63 1.44
CA ASP A 166 -13.82 -24.83 0.62
C ASP A 166 -12.81 -25.85 1.16
N GLY A 167 -12.08 -25.48 2.23
CA GLY A 167 -11.02 -26.31 2.82
C GLY A 167 -9.70 -26.26 2.06
N GLU A 168 -9.46 -25.19 1.22
CA GLU A 168 -8.22 -25.05 0.48
C GLU A 168 -7.01 -24.97 1.43
N GLU A 169 -6.07 -25.89 1.25
CA GLU A 169 -4.84 -26.01 2.04
C GLU A 169 -3.61 -25.45 1.32
N ASN A 170 -3.76 -25.10 0.03
CA ASN A 170 -2.67 -24.63 -0.82
C ASN A 170 -3.05 -23.36 -1.61
N PRO A 171 -3.56 -22.31 -0.89
CA PRO A 171 -4.08 -21.12 -1.54
C PRO A 171 -3.02 -20.37 -2.35
N ASP A 172 -3.42 -19.84 -3.50
CA ASP A 172 -2.59 -18.99 -4.32
C ASP A 172 -2.71 -17.50 -3.96
N TYR A 173 -2.07 -16.60 -4.74
CA TYR A 173 -2.18 -15.17 -4.47
C TYR A 173 -3.59 -14.60 -4.68
N TRP A 174 -4.43 -15.22 -5.51
CA TRP A 174 -5.79 -14.76 -5.73
C TRP A 174 -6.67 -14.96 -4.50
N ASP A 175 -6.48 -16.03 -3.76
CA ASP A 175 -7.18 -16.30 -2.50
C ASP A 175 -6.84 -15.24 -1.45
N PHE A 176 -5.56 -14.87 -1.35
CA PHE A 176 -5.14 -13.82 -0.42
C PHE A 176 -5.54 -12.42 -0.89
N LEU A 177 -5.54 -12.14 -2.21
CA LEU A 177 -6.08 -10.90 -2.76
C LEU A 177 -7.58 -10.80 -2.49
N TYR A 178 -8.34 -11.86 -2.75
CA TYR A 178 -9.77 -11.93 -2.45
C TYR A 178 -10.04 -11.57 -0.99
N PHE A 179 -9.38 -12.23 -0.05
CA PHE A 179 -9.52 -11.95 1.37
C PHE A 179 -9.18 -10.50 1.72
N SER A 180 -8.02 -10.02 1.27
CA SER A 180 -7.55 -8.67 1.57
C SER A 180 -8.44 -7.58 0.96
N PHE A 181 -8.85 -7.74 -0.30
CA PHE A 181 -9.70 -6.73 -0.95
C PHE A 181 -11.15 -6.78 -0.46
N THR A 182 -11.68 -7.93 -0.07
CA THR A 182 -12.98 -8.00 0.62
C THR A 182 -12.94 -7.21 1.92
N LEU A 183 -11.87 -7.33 2.72
CA LEU A 183 -11.67 -6.50 3.91
C LEU A 183 -11.57 -5.00 3.58
N SER A 184 -10.82 -4.64 2.54
CA SER A 184 -10.62 -3.24 2.16
C SER A 184 -11.91 -2.57 1.63
N VAL A 185 -12.72 -3.31 0.88
CA VAL A 185 -13.97 -2.81 0.28
C VAL A 185 -15.12 -2.82 1.30
N ALA A 186 -15.38 -3.99 1.91
CA ALA A 186 -16.57 -4.22 2.73
C ALA A 186 -16.34 -3.94 4.22
N VAL A 187 -15.08 -3.78 4.65
CA VAL A 187 -14.69 -3.68 6.08
C VAL A 187 -15.23 -4.89 6.87
N GLN A 188 -15.28 -6.05 6.21
CA GLN A 188 -15.81 -7.31 6.73
C GLN A 188 -14.92 -8.46 6.27
N THR A 189 -14.76 -9.49 7.11
CA THR A 189 -14.17 -10.75 6.68
C THR A 189 -15.08 -11.41 5.65
N SER A 190 -14.47 -11.98 4.59
CA SER A 190 -15.17 -12.83 3.63
C SER A 190 -15.62 -14.16 4.29
N ASP A 191 -15.78 -15.19 3.52
CA ASP A 191 -15.93 -16.59 3.95
C ASP A 191 -14.63 -17.19 4.54
N VAL A 192 -13.52 -16.42 4.56
CA VAL A 192 -12.23 -16.84 5.11
C VAL A 192 -12.18 -16.61 6.62
N GLY A 193 -12.09 -17.66 7.39
CA GLY A 193 -12.04 -17.62 8.85
C GLY A 193 -10.66 -17.19 9.40
N VAL A 194 -10.65 -16.27 10.36
CA VAL A 194 -9.42 -15.79 11.03
C VAL A 194 -9.22 -16.54 12.35
N ALA A 195 -8.31 -17.52 12.37
CA ALA A 195 -8.18 -18.46 13.46
C ALA A 195 -7.36 -17.98 14.65
N THR A 196 -6.39 -17.06 14.46
CA THR A 196 -5.46 -16.68 15.51
C THR A 196 -5.72 -15.29 16.08
N ARG A 197 -5.40 -15.09 17.39
CA ARG A 197 -5.54 -13.79 18.04
C ARG A 197 -4.60 -12.74 17.42
N GLY A 198 -3.39 -13.12 17.02
CA GLY A 198 -2.43 -12.22 16.36
C GLY A 198 -2.98 -11.70 15.05
N LEU A 199 -3.46 -12.61 14.21
CA LEU A 199 -3.99 -12.26 12.90
C LEU A 199 -5.27 -11.41 12.98
N ARG A 200 -6.15 -11.63 13.99
CA ARG A 200 -7.30 -10.76 14.24
C ARG A 200 -6.91 -9.30 14.49
N LYS A 201 -5.75 -9.04 15.12
CA LYS A 201 -5.26 -7.66 15.29
C LYS A 201 -4.85 -7.03 13.96
N VAL A 202 -4.22 -7.81 13.08
CA VAL A 202 -3.81 -7.36 11.74
C VAL A 202 -5.05 -7.07 10.88
N VAL A 203 -6.04 -7.97 10.90
CA VAL A 203 -7.33 -7.80 10.22
C VAL A 203 -8.05 -6.55 10.72
N LEU A 204 -8.10 -6.33 12.04
CA LEU A 204 -8.67 -5.11 12.62
C LEU A 204 -7.96 -3.85 12.14
N ALA A 205 -6.62 -3.86 12.11
CA ALA A 205 -5.84 -2.73 11.63
C ALA A 205 -6.15 -2.43 10.14
N GLN A 206 -6.21 -3.46 9.29
CA GLN A 206 -6.59 -3.29 7.88
C GLN A 206 -8.01 -2.74 7.74
N SER A 207 -8.97 -3.27 8.52
CA SER A 207 -10.36 -2.79 8.48
C SER A 207 -10.47 -1.31 8.86
N LEU A 208 -9.74 -0.86 9.89
CA LEU A 208 -9.72 0.56 10.28
C LEU A 208 -9.09 1.43 9.19
N ILE A 209 -8.00 1.00 8.58
CA ILE A 209 -7.36 1.71 7.46
C ILE A 209 -8.31 1.74 6.25
N GLY A 210 -8.93 0.61 5.90
CA GLY A 210 -9.91 0.50 4.83
C GLY A 210 -11.09 1.45 5.03
N PHE A 211 -11.63 1.53 6.26
CA PHE A 211 -12.69 2.47 6.60
C PHE A 211 -12.28 3.93 6.36
N VAL A 212 -11.08 4.33 6.77
CA VAL A 212 -10.56 5.69 6.55
C VAL A 212 -10.45 5.99 5.05
N PHE A 213 -9.91 5.06 4.24
CA PHE A 213 -9.81 5.24 2.80
C PHE A 213 -11.17 5.28 2.12
N ASN A 214 -12.09 4.38 2.46
CA ASN A 214 -13.45 4.36 1.89
C ASN A 214 -14.19 5.66 2.18
N THR A 215 -14.08 6.18 3.41
CA THR A 215 -14.65 7.47 3.80
C THR A 215 -14.01 8.62 3.04
N SER A 216 -12.70 8.59 2.83
CA SER A 216 -11.96 9.59 2.05
C SER A 216 -12.36 9.58 0.57
N ILE A 217 -12.52 8.40 -0.03
CA ILE A 217 -12.98 8.22 -1.42
C ILE A 217 -14.40 8.79 -1.57
N LEU A 218 -15.29 8.46 -0.64
CA LEU A 218 -16.67 8.95 -0.65
C LEU A 218 -16.71 10.48 -0.49
N GLY A 219 -16.00 11.03 0.49
CA GLY A 219 -15.91 12.47 0.72
C GLY A 219 -15.35 13.22 -0.49
N PHE A 220 -14.32 12.68 -1.12
CA PHE A 220 -13.74 13.23 -2.35
C PHE A 220 -14.73 13.19 -3.52
N SER A 221 -15.46 12.08 -3.71
CA SER A 221 -16.47 11.94 -4.75
C SER A 221 -17.61 12.94 -4.59
N ILE A 222 -18.06 13.15 -3.34
CA ILE A 222 -19.11 14.16 -3.02
C ILE A 222 -18.59 15.56 -3.32
N ASN A 223 -17.34 15.87 -2.98
CA ASN A 223 -16.74 17.19 -3.24
C ASN A 223 -16.68 17.49 -4.75
N ILE A 224 -16.25 16.53 -5.56
CA ILE A 224 -16.25 16.66 -7.03
C ILE A 224 -17.68 16.89 -7.54
N ALA A 225 -18.64 16.06 -7.12
CA ALA A 225 -20.03 16.18 -7.56
C ALA A 225 -20.61 17.57 -7.21
N ALA A 226 -20.39 18.05 -6.00
CA ALA A 226 -20.84 19.39 -5.59
C ALA A 226 -20.21 20.52 -6.44
N GLY A 227 -18.93 20.37 -6.82
CA GLY A 227 -18.24 21.33 -7.69
C GLY A 227 -18.71 21.33 -9.16
N LEU A 228 -19.34 20.25 -9.62
CA LEU A 228 -19.88 20.17 -10.99
C LEU A 228 -21.29 20.80 -11.12
N PHE A 229 -21.99 20.99 -10.01
CA PHE A 229 -23.35 21.55 -9.99
C PHE A 229 -23.42 23.02 -9.49
N ASN A 230 -22.28 23.63 -9.16
CA ASN A 230 -22.14 25.04 -8.80
C ASN A 230 -21.38 25.81 -9.88
#